data_432ec9f61e251304bea694da20a45f5c
#
_entry.id   432ec9f61e251304bea694da20a45f5c
#
_cell.length_a   1.000
_cell.length_b   1.000
_cell.length_c   1.000
_cell.angle_alpha   90.00
_cell.angle_beta   90.00
_cell.angle_gamma   90.00
#
_symmetry.space_group_name_H-M   'P 1'
#
loop_
_entity.id
_entity.type
_entity.pdbx_description
1 polymer ?
#
loop_
_entity_poly.entity_id
_entity_poly.type
_entity_poly.pdbx_seq_one_letter_code
_entity_poly.pdbx_strand_id
1 'polypeptide(L)'
;QTKFRKWKKYYIKSFEYKANKVRFGAYGMVALEGAHITAKQIEATRRTLTRQLKKVGRVWIRIFPHIPVTSKPVEVRMGKGKGAVSHYIAPVKPGTIMFEIDGASDMVSKEALLKAGKKLPVKVGFVDRSKVGDITMNEKFVASLKGTRAARKLAEKKDFGNQKRAFT
;
A
#
# COMPACT_ATOMS: atom_id res chain seq x y z
N GLN A 1 -0.05 12.33 -17.52
CA GLN A 1 -1.28 13.13 -17.30
C GLN A 1 -2.21 12.41 -16.34
N THR A 2 -2.86 13.15 -15.44
CA THR A 2 -3.89 12.62 -14.54
C THR A 2 -5.28 12.85 -15.15
N LYS A 3 -6.24 11.95 -14.86
CA LYS A 3 -7.61 12.04 -15.39
C LYS A 3 -8.30 13.38 -15.02
N PHE A 4 -8.04 13.90 -13.84
CA PHE A 4 -8.60 15.18 -13.38
C PHE A 4 -7.49 16.13 -12.94
N ARG A 5 -7.63 17.41 -13.33
CA ARG A 5 -6.68 18.45 -12.93
C ARG A 5 -6.68 18.69 -11.42
N LYS A 6 -7.83 18.63 -10.76
CA LYS A 6 -7.99 18.75 -9.30
C LYS A 6 -8.99 17.67 -8.85
N TRP A 7 -8.76 17.10 -7.65
CA TRP A 7 -9.55 16.00 -7.13
C TRP A 7 -10.09 16.30 -5.74
N LYS A 8 -11.20 15.65 -5.33
CA LYS A 8 -11.64 15.61 -3.94
C LYS A 8 -10.80 14.59 -3.17
N LYS A 9 -10.39 14.95 -1.94
CA LYS A 9 -9.77 14.00 -1.02
C LYS A 9 -10.83 12.97 -0.60
N TYR A 10 -10.47 11.70 -0.60
CA TYR A 10 -11.34 10.63 -0.11
C TYR A 10 -10.60 9.77 0.92
N TYR A 11 -11.38 9.09 1.75
CA TYR A 11 -10.85 8.18 2.75
C TYR A 11 -10.78 6.76 2.18
N ILE A 12 -9.75 6.03 2.55
CA ILE A 12 -9.57 4.64 2.19
C ILE A 12 -10.37 3.80 3.18
N LYS A 13 -11.49 3.21 2.70
CA LYS A 13 -12.45 2.48 3.56
C LYS A 13 -12.46 0.96 3.32
N SER A 14 -11.84 0.47 2.25
CA SER A 14 -11.93 -0.92 1.81
C SER A 14 -10.56 -1.59 1.74
N PHE A 15 -10.57 -2.92 1.73
CA PHE A 15 -9.39 -3.74 1.44
C PHE A 15 -9.16 -3.85 -0.07
N GLU A 16 -7.94 -4.25 -0.44
CA GLU A 16 -7.61 -4.54 -1.83
C GLU A 16 -7.90 -6.01 -2.15
N TYR A 17 -8.62 -6.23 -3.26
CA TYR A 17 -8.98 -7.58 -3.73
C TYR A 17 -8.31 -7.95 -5.05
N LYS A 18 -7.84 -6.96 -5.84
CA LYS A 18 -7.25 -7.18 -7.17
C LYS A 18 -5.74 -7.14 -7.18
N ALA A 19 -5.13 -6.19 -6.44
CA ALA A 19 -3.69 -5.97 -6.39
C ALA A 19 -3.03 -6.59 -5.15
N ASN A 20 -3.57 -7.71 -4.67
CA ASN A 20 -3.14 -8.42 -3.48
C ASN A 20 -2.20 -9.60 -3.75
N LYS A 21 -1.89 -9.88 -5.04
CA LYS A 21 -1.03 -10.99 -5.46
C LYS A 21 0.29 -10.48 -6.01
N VAL A 22 1.39 -11.18 -5.69
CA VAL A 22 2.68 -11.00 -6.34
C VAL A 22 2.60 -11.61 -7.74
N ARG A 23 2.92 -10.82 -8.77
CA ARG A 23 2.77 -11.24 -10.18
C ARG A 23 4.07 -11.23 -10.96
N PHE A 24 4.92 -10.24 -10.74
CA PHE A 24 6.13 -10.00 -11.54
C PHE A 24 7.39 -10.61 -10.91
N GLY A 25 7.53 -10.47 -9.60
CA GLY A 25 8.69 -10.96 -8.85
C GLY A 25 8.42 -12.21 -8.04
N ALA A 26 9.44 -12.67 -7.31
CA ALA A 26 9.34 -13.75 -6.34
C ALA A 26 8.86 -13.24 -4.97
N TYR A 27 9.21 -12.01 -4.62
CA TYR A 27 8.92 -11.41 -3.31
C TYR A 27 8.20 -10.08 -3.44
N GLY A 28 7.32 -9.76 -2.50
CA GLY A 28 6.52 -8.55 -2.50
C GLY A 28 6.45 -7.86 -1.15
N MET A 29 6.23 -6.52 -1.19
CA MET A 29 5.92 -5.68 -0.03
C MET A 29 4.44 -5.36 -0.03
N VAL A 30 3.72 -5.84 0.99
CA VAL A 30 2.29 -5.59 1.18
C VAL A 30 2.06 -4.46 2.18
N ALA A 31 1.07 -3.62 1.94
CA ALA A 31 0.58 -2.64 2.89
C ALA A 31 -0.35 -3.30 3.91
N LEU A 32 -0.06 -3.17 5.19
CA LEU A 32 -0.91 -3.66 6.28
C LEU A 32 -1.99 -2.63 6.66
N GLU A 33 -1.75 -1.36 6.37
CA GLU A 33 -2.63 -0.24 6.67
C GLU A 33 -2.94 0.57 5.42
N GLY A 34 -4.10 1.26 5.41
CA GLY A 34 -4.47 2.15 4.31
C GLY A 34 -3.88 3.54 4.49
N ALA A 35 -3.20 4.07 3.46
CA ALA A 35 -2.68 5.43 3.48
C ALA A 35 -2.52 6.05 2.09
N HIS A 36 -2.29 7.35 2.09
CA HIS A 36 -1.91 8.12 0.91
C HIS A 36 -0.39 8.27 0.86
N ILE A 37 0.25 7.64 -0.13
CA ILE A 37 1.70 7.65 -0.30
C ILE A 37 2.08 8.71 -1.34
N THR A 38 3.01 9.59 -1.01
CA THR A 38 3.47 10.65 -1.92
C THR A 38 4.45 10.11 -2.96
N ALA A 39 4.55 10.78 -4.12
CA ALA A 39 5.52 10.45 -5.15
C ALA A 39 6.97 10.44 -4.62
N LYS A 40 7.31 11.38 -3.71
CA LYS A 40 8.63 11.45 -3.07
C LYS A 40 8.93 10.22 -2.20
N GLN A 41 7.93 9.70 -1.48
CA GLN A 41 8.07 8.49 -0.64
C GLN A 41 8.25 7.24 -1.51
N ILE A 42 7.52 7.12 -2.62
CA ILE A 42 7.68 6.01 -3.58
C ILE A 42 9.12 5.99 -4.12
N GLU A 43 9.63 7.14 -4.54
CA GLU A 43 10.99 7.25 -5.08
C GLU A 43 12.06 6.97 -4.01
N ALA A 44 11.90 7.45 -2.78
CA ALA A 44 12.81 7.15 -1.67
C ALA A 44 12.86 5.64 -1.37
N THR A 45 11.71 4.96 -1.42
CA THR A 45 11.60 3.52 -1.23
C THR A 45 12.30 2.77 -2.38
N ARG A 46 12.03 3.14 -3.64
CA ARG A 46 12.68 2.56 -4.82
C ARG A 46 14.21 2.65 -4.73
N ARG A 47 14.74 3.85 -4.41
CA ARG A 47 16.19 4.07 -4.25
C ARG A 47 16.80 3.19 -3.16
N THR A 48 16.08 3.03 -2.04
CA THR A 48 16.52 2.17 -0.94
C THR A 48 16.59 0.71 -1.38
N LEU A 49 15.55 0.21 -2.10
CA LEU A 49 15.53 -1.15 -2.64
C LEU A 49 16.69 -1.38 -3.61
N THR A 50 16.84 -0.53 -4.61
CA THR A 50 17.90 -0.66 -5.61
C THR A 50 19.31 -0.67 -4.97
N ARG A 51 19.53 0.16 -3.95
CA ARG A 51 20.80 0.20 -3.19
C ARG A 51 21.05 -1.11 -2.44
N GLN A 52 20.05 -1.67 -1.79
CA GLN A 52 20.19 -2.93 -1.04
C GLN A 52 20.43 -4.12 -1.97
N LEU A 53 19.77 -4.15 -3.12
CA LEU A 53 19.89 -5.23 -4.10
C LEU A 53 21.20 -5.17 -4.94
N LYS A 54 22.03 -4.13 -4.77
CA LYS A 54 23.37 -3.98 -5.43
C LYS A 54 23.34 -4.28 -6.94
N LYS A 55 22.27 -3.91 -7.66
CA LYS A 55 22.04 -4.15 -9.09
C LYS A 55 21.82 -5.63 -9.50
N VAL A 56 21.82 -6.58 -8.57
CA VAL A 56 21.61 -8.01 -8.86
C VAL A 56 20.15 -8.31 -9.12
N GLY A 57 19.24 -7.66 -8.36
CA GLY A 57 17.79 -7.89 -8.46
C GLY A 57 17.07 -6.85 -9.30
N ARG A 58 15.86 -7.21 -9.74
CA ARG A 58 14.90 -6.31 -10.40
C ARG A 58 13.86 -5.83 -9.40
N VAL A 59 13.39 -4.59 -9.55
CA VAL A 59 12.37 -3.96 -8.70
C VAL A 59 11.22 -3.49 -9.58
N TRP A 60 10.00 -3.89 -9.23
CA TRP A 60 8.77 -3.39 -9.85
C TRP A 60 7.98 -2.55 -8.86
N ILE A 61 7.54 -1.38 -9.31
CA ILE A 61 6.65 -0.49 -8.56
C ILE A 61 5.23 -0.78 -9.02
N ARG A 62 4.35 -1.21 -8.09
CA ARG A 62 2.96 -1.58 -8.37
C ARG A 62 1.96 -0.45 -8.07
N ILE A 63 2.43 0.66 -7.50
CA ILE A 63 1.60 1.82 -7.13
C ILE A 63 2.02 3.04 -7.95
N PHE A 64 1.05 3.86 -8.33
CA PHE A 64 1.29 5.07 -9.11
C PHE A 64 0.60 6.29 -8.47
N PRO A 65 1.31 7.43 -8.30
CA PRO A 65 0.75 8.63 -7.70
C PRO A 65 -0.09 9.40 -8.74
N HIS A 66 -1.38 9.12 -8.80
CA HIS A 66 -2.30 9.70 -9.79
C HIS A 66 -3.24 10.78 -9.22
N ILE A 67 -3.34 10.91 -7.90
CA ILE A 67 -4.24 11.88 -7.28
C ILE A 67 -3.49 13.18 -6.98
N PRO A 68 -3.91 14.31 -7.60
CA PRO A 68 -3.34 15.63 -7.31
C PRO A 68 -3.84 16.16 -5.97
N VAL A 69 -2.93 16.56 -5.11
CA VAL A 69 -3.23 17.26 -3.85
C VAL A 69 -2.95 18.73 -4.03
N THR A 70 -3.93 19.55 -3.65
CA THR A 70 -3.84 21.01 -3.76
C THR A 70 -3.46 21.63 -2.42
N SER A 71 -2.64 22.67 -2.46
CA SER A 71 -2.29 23.49 -1.30
C SER A 71 -2.41 24.96 -1.67
N LYS A 72 -2.80 25.80 -0.70
CA LYS A 72 -2.71 27.26 -0.84
C LYS A 72 -1.36 27.74 -0.31
N PRO A 73 -0.79 28.82 -0.86
CA PRO A 73 0.37 29.50 -0.30
C PRO A 73 0.11 29.92 1.16
N VAL A 74 1.16 30.03 1.95
CA VAL A 74 1.07 30.30 3.39
C VAL A 74 0.37 31.62 3.72
N GLU A 75 0.60 32.65 2.91
CA GLU A 75 0.09 34.02 3.17
C GLU A 75 -1.30 34.29 2.57
N VAL A 76 -1.92 33.31 1.92
CA VAL A 76 -3.23 33.51 1.29
C VAL A 76 -4.35 33.22 2.28
N ARG A 77 -5.24 34.23 2.48
CA ARG A 77 -6.43 34.11 3.33
C ARG A 77 -7.39 32.99 2.82
N MET A 78 -8.28 32.55 3.69
CA MET A 78 -9.34 31.59 3.34
C MET A 78 -10.28 32.16 2.28
N GLY A 79 -10.99 31.29 1.53
CA GLY A 79 -11.86 31.69 0.41
C GLY A 79 -11.13 31.74 -0.93
N LYS A 80 -11.67 32.45 -1.93
CA LYS A 80 -11.15 32.62 -3.32
C LYS A 80 -10.79 31.33 -4.05
N GLY A 81 -11.55 30.24 -3.83
CA GLY A 81 -11.44 29.00 -4.59
C GLY A 81 -10.36 28.02 -4.11
N LYS A 82 -10.23 26.90 -4.85
CA LYS A 82 -9.31 25.80 -4.57
C LYS A 82 -7.89 26.11 -5.03
N GLY A 83 -6.89 25.84 -4.15
CA GLY A 83 -5.47 26.09 -4.42
C GLY A 83 -4.92 25.35 -5.67
N ALA A 84 -3.70 25.69 -6.04
CA ALA A 84 -2.97 25.00 -7.10
C ALA A 84 -2.54 23.59 -6.66
N VAL A 85 -2.20 22.71 -7.63
CA VAL A 85 -1.66 21.37 -7.35
C VAL A 85 -0.27 21.53 -6.77
N SER A 86 -0.04 20.94 -5.59
CA SER A 86 1.23 20.93 -4.89
C SER A 86 2.02 19.65 -5.16
N HIS A 87 1.38 18.50 -5.01
CA HIS A 87 2.03 17.19 -5.17
C HIS A 87 1.01 16.13 -5.55
N TYR A 88 1.52 14.94 -5.92
CA TYR A 88 0.70 13.78 -6.26
C TYR A 88 0.83 12.68 -5.22
N ILE A 89 -0.26 11.95 -4.99
CA ILE A 89 -0.34 10.83 -4.07
C ILE A 89 -0.93 9.59 -4.71
N ALA A 90 -0.52 8.43 -4.21
CA ALA A 90 -1.11 7.13 -4.49
C ALA A 90 -1.96 6.70 -3.30
N PRO A 91 -3.26 6.43 -3.47
CA PRO A 91 -4.07 5.82 -2.42
C PRO A 91 -3.77 4.33 -2.36
N VAL A 92 -3.31 3.86 -1.24
CA VAL A 92 -2.98 2.45 -1.00
C VAL A 92 -3.95 1.88 0.02
N LYS A 93 -4.60 0.79 -0.34
CA LYS A 93 -5.50 0.04 0.55
C LYS A 93 -4.73 -1.03 1.32
N PRO A 94 -5.20 -1.45 2.50
CA PRO A 94 -4.64 -2.63 3.16
C PRO A 94 -4.71 -3.85 2.24
N GLY A 95 -3.63 -4.64 2.19
CA GLY A 95 -3.51 -5.79 1.29
C GLY A 95 -2.91 -5.49 -0.08
N THR A 96 -2.69 -4.22 -0.43
CA THR A 96 -2.07 -3.87 -1.72
C THR A 96 -0.59 -4.23 -1.73
N ILE A 97 -0.13 -4.95 -2.77
CA ILE A 97 1.29 -5.14 -3.06
C ILE A 97 1.81 -3.83 -3.68
N MET A 98 2.76 -3.20 -3.02
CA MET A 98 3.31 -1.90 -3.44
C MET A 98 4.58 -2.04 -4.29
N PHE A 99 5.45 -2.96 -3.90
CA PHE A 99 6.72 -3.23 -4.60
C PHE A 99 6.93 -4.72 -4.70
N GLU A 100 7.55 -5.15 -5.78
CA GLU A 100 7.98 -6.53 -5.98
C GLU A 100 9.47 -6.58 -6.32
N ILE A 101 10.12 -7.68 -5.94
CA ILE A 101 11.54 -7.93 -6.17
C ILE A 101 11.72 -9.33 -6.72
N ASP A 102 12.72 -9.46 -7.58
CA ASP A 102 13.20 -10.75 -8.10
C ASP A 102 14.72 -10.73 -8.28
N GLY A 103 15.34 -11.91 -8.35
CA GLY A 103 16.77 -12.08 -8.62
C GLY A 103 17.68 -11.96 -7.39
N ALA A 104 17.14 -11.92 -6.15
CA ALA A 104 17.92 -11.94 -4.92
C ALA A 104 17.46 -13.07 -3.98
N SER A 105 18.34 -13.50 -3.06
CA SER A 105 17.98 -14.52 -2.06
C SER A 105 16.88 -14.05 -1.11
N ASP A 106 16.15 -14.99 -0.49
CA ASP A 106 15.04 -14.72 0.43
C ASP A 106 15.45 -13.76 1.57
N MET A 107 16.58 -14.03 2.24
CA MET A 107 17.05 -13.20 3.34
C MET A 107 17.35 -11.76 2.91
N VAL A 108 18.07 -11.58 1.80
CA VAL A 108 18.42 -10.25 1.27
C VAL A 108 17.16 -9.50 0.82
N SER A 109 16.24 -10.19 0.15
CA SER A 109 14.97 -9.63 -0.31
C SER A 109 14.10 -9.17 0.85
N LYS A 110 13.97 -9.99 1.88
CA LYS A 110 13.22 -9.68 3.10
C LYS A 110 13.79 -8.46 3.85
N GLU A 111 15.10 -8.44 4.05
CA GLU A 111 15.77 -7.31 4.71
C GLU A 111 15.61 -6.02 3.89
N ALA A 112 15.81 -6.09 2.56
CA ALA A 112 15.67 -4.96 1.66
C ALA A 112 14.26 -4.38 1.69
N LEU A 113 13.22 -5.22 1.60
CA LEU A 113 11.81 -4.79 1.64
C LEU A 113 11.44 -4.17 2.98
N LEU A 114 11.82 -4.79 4.11
CA LEU A 114 11.54 -4.24 5.44
C LEU A 114 12.27 -2.92 5.70
N LYS A 115 13.53 -2.81 5.27
CA LYS A 115 14.30 -1.56 5.39
C LYS A 115 13.72 -0.44 4.52
N ALA A 116 13.30 -0.76 3.30
CA ALA A 116 12.63 0.17 2.41
C ALA A 116 11.25 0.59 2.94
N GLY A 117 10.53 -0.33 3.58
CA GLY A 117 9.24 -0.07 4.22
C GLY A 117 9.28 1.03 5.28
N LYS A 118 10.42 1.20 5.98
CA LYS A 118 10.64 2.29 6.94
C LYS A 118 10.60 3.70 6.31
N LYS A 119 10.61 3.81 4.97
CA LYS A 119 10.46 5.09 4.24
C LYS A 119 8.99 5.41 3.91
N LEU A 120 8.09 4.51 4.21
CA LEU A 120 6.66 4.65 3.94
C LEU A 120 5.89 4.99 5.23
N PRO A 121 4.78 5.73 5.14
CA PRO A 121 3.95 6.11 6.29
C PRO A 121 2.99 4.99 6.71
N VAL A 122 3.26 3.74 6.33
CA VAL A 122 2.41 2.57 6.61
C VAL A 122 3.23 1.41 7.12
N LYS A 123 2.62 0.57 7.94
CA LYS A 123 3.20 -0.72 8.29
C LYS A 123 3.20 -1.63 7.07
N VAL A 124 4.29 -2.32 6.87
CA VAL A 124 4.49 -3.20 5.73
C VAL A 124 4.74 -4.63 6.16
N GLY A 125 4.30 -5.57 5.32
CA GLY A 125 4.59 -6.99 5.45
C GLY A 125 5.41 -7.50 4.26
N PHE A 126 6.14 -8.57 4.50
CA PHE A 126 6.86 -9.34 3.47
C PHE A 126 5.98 -10.48 2.98
N VAL A 127 5.95 -10.70 1.68
CA VAL A 127 5.18 -11.74 1.01
C VAL A 127 6.08 -12.49 0.04
N ASP A 128 6.10 -13.80 0.15
CA ASP A 128 6.77 -14.71 -0.77
C ASP A 128 5.72 -15.33 -1.70
N ARG A 129 5.95 -15.26 -2.99
CA ARG A 129 5.04 -15.80 -4.02
C ARG A 129 4.82 -17.30 -3.88
N SER A 130 5.84 -18.08 -3.46
CA SER A 130 5.77 -19.52 -3.33
C SER A 130 4.97 -19.99 -2.11
N LYS A 131 4.96 -19.17 -1.05
CA LYS A 131 4.34 -19.54 0.25
C LYS A 131 2.93 -19.01 0.43
N VAL A 132 2.53 -18.04 -0.38
CA VAL A 132 1.23 -17.37 -0.25
C VAL A 132 0.51 -17.46 -1.57
N GLY A 133 -0.53 -18.31 -1.63
CA GLY A 133 -1.58 -18.20 -2.61
C GLY A 133 -2.17 -16.78 -2.60
N ASP A 134 -3.43 -16.62 -2.56
CA ASP A 134 -4.05 -15.31 -2.39
C ASP A 134 -3.79 -14.74 -0.99
N ILE A 135 -3.37 -13.46 -0.89
CA ILE A 135 -3.36 -12.72 0.38
C ILE A 135 -4.82 -12.47 0.82
N THR A 136 -5.73 -13.24 0.29
CA THR A 136 -7.12 -13.21 0.66
C THR A 136 -7.26 -13.79 2.06
N MET A 137 -7.34 -12.89 3.04
CA MET A 137 -7.89 -13.21 4.38
C MET A 137 -7.24 -14.42 5.09
N ASN A 138 -5.97 -14.72 4.79
CA ASN A 138 -5.27 -15.75 5.52
C ASN A 138 -5.20 -15.35 7.00
N GLU A 139 -5.48 -16.26 7.91
CA GLU A 139 -5.51 -16.00 9.36
C GLU A 139 -4.22 -15.34 9.87
N LYS A 140 -3.07 -15.68 9.27
CA LYS A 140 -1.77 -15.04 9.53
C LYS A 140 -1.75 -13.55 9.16
N PHE A 141 -2.40 -13.16 8.05
CA PHE A 141 -2.51 -11.76 7.64
C PHE A 141 -3.47 -11.01 8.57
N VAL A 142 -4.59 -11.61 8.92
CA VAL A 142 -5.53 -11.04 9.91
C VAL A 142 -4.88 -10.93 11.28
N ALA A 143 -4.07 -11.90 11.68
CA ALA A 143 -3.31 -11.86 12.93
C ALA A 143 -2.26 -10.73 12.94
N SER A 144 -1.60 -10.44 11.81
CA SER A 144 -0.66 -9.32 11.70
C SER A 144 -1.34 -7.95 11.78
N LEU A 145 -2.65 -7.90 11.52
CA LEU A 145 -3.49 -6.71 11.63
C LEU A 145 -4.06 -6.52 13.04
N LYS A 146 -3.79 -7.41 14.01
CA LYS A 146 -4.30 -7.30 15.39
C LYS A 146 -4.03 -5.90 15.95
N GLY A 147 -5.09 -5.25 16.44
CA GLY A 147 -5.04 -3.89 16.98
C GLY A 147 -5.27 -2.77 15.98
N THR A 148 -5.31 -3.03 14.67
CA THR A 148 -5.64 -2.00 13.68
C THR A 148 -7.16 -1.85 13.51
N ARG A 149 -7.60 -0.63 13.09
CA ARG A 149 -9.02 -0.38 12.73
C ARG A 149 -9.51 -1.32 11.61
N ALA A 150 -8.59 -1.83 10.79
CA ALA A 150 -8.86 -2.78 9.73
C ALA A 150 -9.25 -4.16 10.28
N ALA A 151 -8.59 -4.64 11.33
CA ALA A 151 -8.91 -5.91 11.98
C ALA A 151 -10.30 -5.90 12.62
N ARG A 152 -10.70 -4.79 13.26
CA ARG A 152 -12.04 -4.64 13.86
C ARG A 152 -13.14 -4.77 12.79
N LYS A 153 -12.98 -4.12 11.63
CA LYS A 153 -13.96 -4.21 10.53
C LYS A 153 -14.02 -5.59 9.86
N LEU A 154 -12.93 -6.36 9.89
CA LEU A 154 -12.91 -7.74 9.41
C LEU A 154 -13.66 -8.68 10.37
N ALA A 155 -13.49 -8.48 11.68
CA ALA A 155 -14.23 -9.20 12.70
C ALA A 155 -15.75 -8.94 12.56
N GLU A 156 -16.17 -7.68 12.49
CA GLU A 156 -17.56 -7.28 12.28
C GLU A 156 -18.21 -7.93 11.03
N LYS A 157 -17.47 -8.05 9.91
CA LYS A 157 -17.98 -8.72 8.72
C LYS A 157 -18.11 -10.24 8.84
N LYS A 158 -17.25 -10.92 9.61
CA LYS A 158 -17.36 -12.35 9.88
C LYS A 158 -18.60 -12.65 10.71
N ASP A 159 -18.89 -11.81 11.69
CA ASP A 159 -20.07 -11.97 12.55
C ASP A 159 -21.38 -11.79 11.76
N PHE A 160 -21.44 -10.80 10.85
CA PHE A 160 -22.58 -10.62 9.95
C PHE A 160 -22.77 -11.79 8.96
N GLY A 161 -21.69 -12.42 8.49
CA GLY A 161 -21.72 -13.58 7.59
C GLY A 161 -22.23 -14.85 8.29
N ASN A 162 -21.86 -15.04 9.55
CA ASN A 162 -22.28 -16.17 10.36
C ASN A 162 -23.75 -16.05 10.81
N GLN A 163 -24.23 -14.85 11.14
CA GLN A 163 -25.63 -14.62 11.46
C GLN A 163 -26.57 -14.91 10.29
N LYS A 164 -26.18 -14.59 9.04
CA LYS A 164 -26.98 -14.92 7.85
C LYS A 164 -27.07 -16.44 7.57
N ARG A 165 -26.07 -17.23 7.97
CA ARG A 165 -26.09 -18.69 7.81
C ARG A 165 -26.87 -19.43 8.92
N ALA A 166 -27.15 -18.76 10.03
CA ALA A 166 -27.94 -19.31 11.12
C ALA A 166 -29.46 -19.13 10.92
N PHE A 167 -29.88 -18.36 9.89
CA PHE A 167 -31.28 -18.11 9.57
C PHE A 167 -31.72 -18.71 8.22
N THR A 168 -30.89 -19.58 7.62
CA THR A 168 -31.23 -20.46 6.49
C THR A 168 -31.09 -21.91 6.87
#